data_f311ab9a140a581b53028e0cb142fec4
#
_entry.id   f311ab9a140a581b53028e0cb142fec4
#
_cell.length_a   1.000
_cell.length_b   1.000
_cell.length_c   1.000
_cell.angle_alpha   90.00
_cell.angle_beta   90.00
_cell.angle_gamma   90.00
#
_symmetry.space_group_name_H-M   'P 1'
#
loop_
_entity.id
_entity.type
_entity.pdbx_description
1 polymer ?
#
loop_
_entity_poly.entity_id
_entity_poly.type
_entity_poly.pdbx_seq_one_letter_code
_entity_poly.pdbx_strand_id
1 'polypeptide(L)'
;MRTLLVTGPGGAGRTTVAAATAQRAARQGVRTRLITADPVAELTDVDVVRLTPADDFRRDLLALQDRAASGLEFLGAARLDADEVTPLPGSEELALLRALRDSAEGPYDLLVVDLPPAPRAIDTLALPEQLRRYLRRLLPAERQAARALRPVLGRLAGVPMPGQWLYESAARWDAELAAAQAVIEAATTRVRLVAEPTRAAAETLRTTRTGLALYGLDVESVVANRVLPDGSTDPWLADAAARQRKVVAEWPGAHELPHLGRDPRPGDLDVPVPATLPGPRTPWPVEDRLGEDGVLVWRIPLPGAVREELSLMRRGDELVVGAGPFRRIVPLPSAPRRCTVAGAGLVDGELRVRFAPDPDLWPQTR
;
A
#
# COMPACT_ATOMS: atom_id res chain seq x y z
N MET A 1 15.12 -4.94 9.64
CA MET A 1 13.73 -4.84 10.20
C MET A 1 12.77 -5.55 9.27
N ARG A 2 11.85 -6.35 9.81
CA ARG A 2 10.73 -6.98 9.09
C ARG A 2 9.49 -6.12 9.29
N THR A 3 8.62 -6.02 8.28
CA THR A 3 7.36 -5.28 8.38
C THR A 3 6.19 -6.20 8.06
N LEU A 4 5.24 -6.32 8.98
CA LEU A 4 3.99 -7.03 8.80
C LEU A 4 2.83 -6.02 8.73
N LEU A 5 2.23 -5.93 7.56
CA LEU A 5 1.04 -5.13 7.31
C LEU A 5 -0.20 -5.99 7.54
N VAL A 6 -1.10 -5.59 8.44
CA VAL A 6 -2.30 -6.37 8.77
C VAL A 6 -3.52 -5.65 8.24
N THR A 7 -4.30 -6.29 7.37
CA THR A 7 -5.54 -5.74 6.82
C THR A 7 -6.59 -6.83 6.57
N GLY A 8 -7.76 -6.44 6.12
CA GLY A 8 -8.89 -7.32 5.81
C GLY A 8 -10.23 -6.57 5.89
N PRO A 9 -11.36 -7.25 5.80
CA PRO A 9 -12.68 -6.62 5.94
C PRO A 9 -12.85 -5.84 7.25
N GLY A 10 -13.70 -4.84 7.25
CA GLY A 10 -14.08 -4.12 8.46
C GLY A 10 -14.71 -5.06 9.50
N GLY A 11 -14.40 -4.85 10.78
CA GLY A 11 -14.93 -5.67 11.87
C GLY A 11 -14.33 -7.07 12.03
N ALA A 12 -13.42 -7.50 11.17
CA ALA A 12 -12.82 -8.84 11.19
C ALA A 12 -11.84 -9.10 12.34
N GLY A 13 -11.54 -8.12 13.19
CA GLY A 13 -10.60 -8.26 14.31
C GLY A 13 -9.13 -8.00 13.95
N ARG A 14 -8.88 -7.23 12.90
CA ARG A 14 -7.53 -6.87 12.43
C ARG A 14 -6.65 -6.30 13.53
N THR A 15 -7.12 -5.27 14.22
CA THR A 15 -6.42 -4.59 15.32
C THR A 15 -6.06 -5.57 16.44
N THR A 16 -6.97 -6.46 16.81
CA THR A 16 -6.73 -7.48 17.82
C THR A 16 -5.67 -8.49 17.39
N VAL A 17 -5.72 -8.93 16.12
CA VAL A 17 -4.73 -9.86 15.56
C VAL A 17 -3.36 -9.17 15.41
N ALA A 18 -3.31 -7.91 15.01
CA ALA A 18 -2.08 -7.12 14.96
C ALA A 18 -1.44 -6.99 16.35
N ALA A 19 -2.23 -6.60 17.35
CA ALA A 19 -1.78 -6.47 18.73
C ALA A 19 -1.32 -7.81 19.31
N ALA A 20 -2.07 -8.91 19.07
CA ALA A 20 -1.68 -10.26 19.48
C ALA A 20 -0.37 -10.71 18.85
N THR A 21 -0.17 -10.41 17.55
CA THR A 21 1.08 -10.72 16.84
C THR A 21 2.26 -9.96 17.45
N ALA A 22 2.09 -8.65 17.69
CA ALA A 22 3.12 -7.82 18.31
C ALA A 22 3.48 -8.30 19.73
N GLN A 23 2.47 -8.58 20.55
CA GLN A 23 2.66 -9.09 21.92
C GLN A 23 3.37 -10.44 21.94
N ARG A 24 3.02 -11.34 21.03
CA ARG A 24 3.65 -12.65 20.94
C ARG A 24 5.11 -12.54 20.50
N ALA A 25 5.40 -11.68 19.51
CA ALA A 25 6.76 -11.43 19.07
C ALA A 25 7.64 -10.86 20.18
N ALA A 26 7.13 -9.88 20.95
CA ALA A 26 7.82 -9.31 22.09
C ALA A 26 8.13 -10.36 23.18
N ARG A 27 7.18 -11.24 23.49
CA ARG A 27 7.39 -12.38 24.42
C ARG A 27 8.46 -13.36 23.94
N GLN A 28 8.74 -13.41 22.64
CA GLN A 28 9.83 -14.19 22.05
C GLN A 28 11.17 -13.43 22.00
N GLY A 29 11.25 -12.24 22.63
CA GLY A 29 12.45 -11.41 22.65
C GLY A 29 12.69 -10.59 21.40
N VAL A 30 11.70 -10.50 20.49
CA VAL A 30 11.80 -9.68 19.28
C VAL A 30 11.45 -8.24 19.61
N ARG A 31 12.35 -7.29 19.35
CA ARG A 31 12.07 -5.85 19.55
C ARG A 31 10.99 -5.42 18.58
N THR A 32 9.79 -5.19 19.10
CA THR A 32 8.59 -5.02 18.30
C THR A 32 7.95 -3.66 18.50
N ARG A 33 7.56 -3.01 17.39
CA ARG A 33 6.71 -1.83 17.37
C ARG A 33 5.37 -2.18 16.71
N LEU A 34 4.29 -1.66 17.30
CA LEU A 34 2.95 -1.70 16.73
C LEU A 34 2.50 -0.28 16.35
N ILE A 35 2.09 -0.08 15.10
CA ILE A 35 1.43 1.14 14.63
C ILE A 35 -0.06 0.85 14.46
N THR A 36 -0.91 1.64 15.09
CA THR A 36 -2.38 1.48 15.03
C THR A 36 -3.09 2.82 15.19
N ALA A 37 -4.24 3.00 14.54
CA ALA A 37 -5.15 4.12 14.77
C ALA A 37 -6.12 3.82 15.91
N ASP A 38 -6.43 2.54 16.13
CA ASP A 38 -7.43 2.09 17.10
C ASP A 38 -6.84 1.93 18.51
N PRO A 39 -7.65 2.08 19.55
CA PRO A 39 -7.25 1.74 20.90
C PRO A 39 -6.94 0.24 21.02
N VAL A 40 -5.81 -0.08 21.62
CA VAL A 40 -5.43 -1.46 21.98
C VAL A 40 -5.28 -1.58 23.48
N ALA A 41 -5.52 -2.80 24.02
CA ALA A 41 -5.21 -3.09 25.41
C ALA A 41 -3.71 -2.90 25.67
N GLU A 42 -3.34 -2.67 26.92
CA GLU A 42 -1.94 -2.55 27.32
C GLU A 42 -1.14 -3.79 26.89
N LEU A 43 -0.04 -3.55 26.18
CA LEU A 43 0.86 -4.57 25.69
C LEU A 43 2.18 -4.49 26.48
N THR A 44 2.74 -5.66 26.81
CA THR A 44 4.03 -5.74 27.52
C THR A 44 5.17 -5.82 26.51
N ASP A 45 6.23 -5.02 26.71
CA ASP A 45 7.43 -4.99 25.89
C ASP A 45 7.21 -4.72 24.39
N VAL A 46 6.09 -4.08 24.06
CA VAL A 46 5.77 -3.60 22.72
C VAL A 46 5.76 -2.08 22.72
N ASP A 47 6.49 -1.46 21.81
CA ASP A 47 6.41 -0.03 21.59
C ASP A 47 5.17 0.27 20.70
N VAL A 48 4.18 0.93 21.27
CA VAL A 48 2.91 1.22 20.59
C VAL A 48 2.86 2.67 20.13
N VAL A 49 2.84 2.87 18.82
CA VAL A 49 2.59 4.17 18.19
C VAL A 49 1.12 4.25 17.83
N ARG A 50 0.39 5.04 18.62
CA ARG A 50 -1.00 5.38 18.30
C ARG A 50 -1.04 6.58 17.40
N LEU A 51 -1.65 6.43 16.22
CA LEU A 51 -1.82 7.54 15.27
C LEU A 51 -2.75 8.61 15.84
N THR A 52 -2.38 9.88 15.65
CA THR A 52 -3.16 11.06 16.02
C THR A 52 -3.39 11.97 14.81
N PRO A 53 -4.17 11.51 13.79
CA PRO A 53 -4.26 12.19 12.51
C PRO A 53 -4.73 13.65 12.60
N ALA A 54 -5.63 13.93 13.54
CA ALA A 54 -6.16 15.29 13.76
C ALA A 54 -5.09 16.25 14.27
N ASP A 55 -4.29 15.81 15.25
CA ASP A 55 -3.24 16.64 15.84
C ASP A 55 -2.06 16.79 14.87
N ASP A 56 -1.72 15.73 14.14
CA ASP A 56 -0.68 15.75 13.12
C ASP A 56 -1.06 16.73 11.99
N PHE A 57 -2.28 16.62 11.48
CA PHE A 57 -2.78 17.53 10.43
C PHE A 57 -2.79 18.98 10.88
N ARG A 58 -3.29 19.25 12.10
CA ARG A 58 -3.32 20.58 12.69
C ARG A 58 -1.91 21.19 12.76
N ARG A 59 -0.95 20.45 13.31
CA ARG A 59 0.44 20.86 13.43
C ARG A 59 1.06 21.20 12.08
N ASP A 60 0.84 20.34 11.08
CA ASP A 60 1.39 20.50 9.74
C ASP A 60 0.81 21.70 9.01
N LEU A 61 -0.50 21.92 9.13
CA LEU A 61 -1.18 23.05 8.50
C LEU A 61 -0.73 24.37 9.10
N LEU A 62 -0.61 24.47 10.44
CA LEU A 62 -0.10 25.65 11.12
C LEU A 62 1.36 25.92 10.73
N ALA A 63 2.21 24.89 10.68
CA ALA A 63 3.60 25.03 10.24
C ALA A 63 3.71 25.46 8.77
N LEU A 64 2.80 25.01 7.91
CA LEU A 64 2.73 25.48 6.52
C LEU A 64 2.30 26.94 6.45
N GLN A 65 1.30 27.34 7.22
CA GLN A 65 0.81 28.71 7.34
C GLN A 65 1.93 29.66 7.80
N ASP A 66 2.72 29.28 8.79
CA ASP A 66 3.85 30.08 9.27
C ASP A 66 4.93 30.26 8.19
N ARG A 67 5.23 29.21 7.43
CA ARG A 67 6.18 29.27 6.31
C ARG A 67 5.67 30.13 5.15
N ALA A 68 4.36 30.18 4.94
CA ALA A 68 3.70 30.93 3.89
C ALA A 68 3.28 32.34 4.34
N ALA A 69 3.64 32.78 5.56
CA ALA A 69 3.14 34.01 6.22
C ALA A 69 3.24 35.26 5.33
N SER A 70 4.42 35.51 4.74
CA SER A 70 4.61 36.69 3.87
C SER A 70 3.75 36.64 2.60
N GLY A 71 3.47 35.43 2.07
CA GLY A 71 2.58 35.25 0.92
C GLY A 71 1.12 35.48 1.29
N LEU A 72 0.70 34.98 2.44
CA LEU A 72 -0.66 35.14 2.96
C LEU A 72 -0.95 36.62 3.28
N GLU A 73 -0.02 37.33 3.91
CA GLU A 73 -0.11 38.74 4.16
C GLU A 73 -0.23 39.56 2.86
N PHE A 74 0.58 39.23 1.86
CA PHE A 74 0.49 39.86 0.54
C PHE A 74 -0.87 39.69 -0.13
N LEU A 75 -1.52 38.51 0.08
CA LEU A 75 -2.84 38.18 -0.44
C LEU A 75 -4.00 38.71 0.45
N GLY A 76 -3.70 39.30 1.59
CA GLY A 76 -4.71 39.74 2.57
C GLY A 76 -5.46 38.55 3.19
N ALA A 77 -4.89 37.34 3.19
CA ALA A 77 -5.50 36.16 3.76
C ALA A 77 -5.39 36.16 5.28
N ALA A 78 -6.49 35.81 5.96
CA ALA A 78 -6.49 35.61 7.40
C ALA A 78 -5.77 34.29 7.76
N ARG A 79 -5.11 34.28 8.93
CA ARG A 79 -4.54 33.07 9.50
C ARG A 79 -5.63 32.28 10.21
N LEU A 80 -5.54 30.94 10.13
CA LEU A 80 -6.38 30.04 10.90
C LEU A 80 -5.81 29.87 12.30
N ASP A 81 -6.66 29.88 13.30
CA ASP A 81 -6.31 29.50 14.65
C ASP A 81 -6.34 27.97 14.83
N ALA A 82 -5.63 27.42 15.82
CA ALA A 82 -5.47 25.99 16.00
C ALA A 82 -6.79 25.24 16.22
N ASP A 83 -7.77 25.88 16.82
CA ASP A 83 -9.10 25.37 17.12
C ASP A 83 -10.07 25.45 15.91
N GLU A 84 -9.74 26.24 14.89
CA GLU A 84 -10.48 26.26 13.63
C GLU A 84 -10.09 25.10 12.70
N VAL A 85 -8.95 24.47 12.95
CA VAL A 85 -8.43 23.41 12.07
C VAL A 85 -9.08 22.07 12.36
N THR A 86 -9.87 21.58 11.41
CA THR A 86 -10.44 20.23 11.42
C THR A 86 -9.69 19.30 10.45
N PRO A 87 -9.51 18.02 10.79
CA PRO A 87 -8.80 17.09 9.92
C PRO A 87 -9.52 16.91 8.57
N LEU A 88 -8.76 16.86 7.49
CA LEU A 88 -9.26 16.61 6.15
C LEU A 88 -9.15 15.12 5.79
N PRO A 89 -9.98 14.62 4.84
CA PRO A 89 -9.79 13.31 4.25
C PRO A 89 -8.34 13.16 3.72
N GLY A 90 -7.69 12.06 4.05
CA GLY A 90 -6.27 11.84 3.73
C GLY A 90 -5.31 12.08 4.90
N SER A 91 -5.75 12.73 5.98
CA SER A 91 -4.90 12.97 7.16
C SER A 91 -4.49 11.68 7.87
N GLU A 92 -5.38 10.67 7.91
CA GLU A 92 -5.07 9.34 8.48
C GLU A 92 -4.00 8.62 7.67
N GLU A 93 -4.12 8.64 6.35
CA GLU A 93 -3.16 8.04 5.44
C GLU A 93 -1.77 8.68 5.58
N LEU A 94 -1.72 10.01 5.66
CA LEU A 94 -0.46 10.73 5.85
C LEU A 94 0.17 10.45 7.21
N ALA A 95 -0.63 10.40 8.29
CA ALA A 95 -0.15 10.04 9.62
C ALA A 95 0.46 8.63 9.64
N LEU A 96 -0.21 7.66 9.00
CA LEU A 96 0.29 6.29 8.86
C LEU A 96 1.61 6.24 8.08
N LEU A 97 1.69 6.91 6.93
CA LEU A 97 2.91 6.94 6.11
C LEU A 97 4.09 7.59 6.86
N ARG A 98 3.82 8.62 7.66
CA ARG A 98 4.82 9.23 8.53
C ARG A 98 5.30 8.26 9.60
N ALA A 99 4.38 7.59 10.29
CA ALA A 99 4.72 6.61 11.31
C ALA A 99 5.54 5.42 10.73
N LEU A 100 5.24 4.98 9.51
CA LEU A 100 6.03 3.99 8.77
C LEU A 100 7.46 4.48 8.53
N ARG A 101 7.63 5.69 8.00
CA ARG A 101 8.94 6.31 7.76
C ARG A 101 9.74 6.40 9.06
N ASP A 102 9.16 6.98 10.10
CA ASP A 102 9.84 7.23 11.37
C ASP A 102 10.22 5.94 12.10
N SER A 103 9.47 4.86 11.85
CA SER A 103 9.77 3.55 12.42
C SER A 103 10.91 2.82 11.69
N ALA A 104 11.22 3.18 10.45
CA ALA A 104 12.25 2.53 9.66
C ALA A 104 13.66 2.73 10.24
N GLU A 105 13.89 3.85 10.90
CA GLU A 105 15.17 4.21 11.52
C GLU A 105 15.29 3.74 12.97
N GLY A 106 14.22 3.16 13.52
CA GLY A 106 14.17 2.70 14.91
C GLY A 106 14.88 1.37 15.14
N PRO A 107 15.19 1.04 16.42
CA PRO A 107 15.91 -0.17 16.80
C PRO A 107 15.03 -1.43 16.82
N TYR A 108 14.08 -1.57 15.89
CA TYR A 108 13.09 -2.64 15.88
C TYR A 108 13.48 -3.77 14.92
N ASP A 109 13.19 -5.00 15.34
CA ASP A 109 13.36 -6.20 14.51
C ASP A 109 12.08 -6.51 13.73
N LEU A 110 10.92 -6.16 14.32
CA LEU A 110 9.59 -6.33 13.73
C LEU A 110 8.74 -5.05 13.89
N LEU A 111 8.20 -4.60 12.78
CA LEU A 111 7.17 -3.57 12.71
C LEU A 111 5.84 -4.24 12.35
N VAL A 112 4.84 -4.16 13.23
CA VAL A 112 3.47 -4.60 12.95
C VAL A 112 2.63 -3.35 12.71
N VAL A 113 1.90 -3.33 11.60
CA VAL A 113 1.10 -2.17 11.17
C VAL A 113 -0.34 -2.59 11.00
N ASP A 114 -1.21 -2.07 11.85
CA ASP A 114 -2.65 -2.22 11.73
C ASP A 114 -3.16 -1.22 10.69
N LEU A 115 -3.43 -1.72 9.49
CA LEU A 115 -3.89 -0.93 8.37
C LEU A 115 -5.42 -0.71 8.42
N PRO A 116 -5.93 0.33 7.73
CA PRO A 116 -7.37 0.46 7.54
C PRO A 116 -7.98 -0.76 6.84
N PRO A 117 -9.33 -0.90 6.84
CA PRO A 117 -10.00 -1.98 6.12
C PRO A 117 -9.66 -1.97 4.63
N ALA A 118 -9.55 -3.17 4.02
CA ALA A 118 -9.46 -3.30 2.58
C ALA A 118 -10.82 -2.90 1.92
N PRO A 119 -10.83 -2.21 0.76
CA PRO A 119 -9.69 -1.91 -0.11
C PRO A 119 -8.88 -0.65 0.27
N ARG A 120 -9.36 0.19 1.21
CA ARG A 120 -8.71 1.45 1.61
C ARG A 120 -7.23 1.27 2.00
N ALA A 121 -6.88 0.13 2.60
CA ALA A 121 -5.48 -0.20 2.91
C ALA A 121 -4.58 -0.14 1.66
N ILE A 122 -5.07 -0.64 0.52
CA ILE A 122 -4.31 -0.67 -0.73
C ILE A 122 -4.13 0.75 -1.26
N ASP A 123 -5.18 1.58 -1.21
CA ASP A 123 -5.10 2.98 -1.62
C ASP A 123 -4.07 3.74 -0.78
N THR A 124 -4.05 3.49 0.54
CA THR A 124 -3.05 4.08 1.46
C THR A 124 -1.62 3.65 1.10
N LEU A 125 -1.40 2.35 0.82
CA LEU A 125 -0.09 1.84 0.46
C LEU A 125 0.37 2.30 -0.93
N ALA A 126 -0.56 2.59 -1.83
CA ALA A 126 -0.30 3.13 -3.17
C ALA A 126 0.02 4.63 -3.17
N LEU A 127 -0.44 5.36 -2.14
CA LEU A 127 -0.39 6.81 -2.08
C LEU A 127 1.01 7.41 -2.27
N PRO A 128 2.11 6.87 -1.66
CA PRO A 128 3.44 7.40 -1.87
C PRO A 128 3.89 7.37 -3.34
N GLU A 129 3.70 6.24 -4.03
CA GLU A 129 4.05 6.09 -5.45
C GLU A 129 3.28 7.11 -6.31
N GLN A 130 1.97 7.27 -6.05
CA GLN A 130 1.08 8.16 -6.79
C GLN A 130 1.43 9.64 -6.56
N LEU A 131 1.59 10.07 -5.30
CA LEU A 131 1.93 11.45 -4.97
C LEU A 131 3.31 11.85 -5.52
N ARG A 132 4.31 10.99 -5.36
CA ARG A 132 5.65 11.21 -5.92
C ARG A 132 5.62 11.35 -7.44
N ARG A 133 4.79 10.53 -8.11
CA ARG A 133 4.58 10.65 -9.55
C ARG A 133 3.97 12.01 -9.91
N TYR A 134 2.95 12.48 -9.18
CA TYR A 134 2.33 13.78 -9.43
C TYR A 134 3.31 14.92 -9.15
N LEU A 135 4.04 14.90 -8.03
CA LEU A 135 5.05 15.89 -7.71
C LEU A 135 6.09 16.03 -8.84
N ARG A 136 6.66 14.91 -9.30
CA ARG A 136 7.64 14.92 -10.39
C ARG A 136 7.08 15.42 -11.72
N ARG A 137 5.80 15.15 -12.00
CA ARG A 137 5.16 15.55 -13.26
C ARG A 137 4.73 17.02 -13.25
N LEU A 138 4.23 17.52 -12.12
CA LEU A 138 3.76 18.90 -11.97
C LEU A 138 4.91 19.88 -11.70
N LEU A 139 5.93 19.43 -10.96
CA LEU A 139 7.08 20.23 -10.53
C LEU A 139 8.41 19.58 -10.94
N PRO A 140 8.68 19.44 -12.25
CA PRO A 140 9.88 18.75 -12.74
C PRO A 140 11.15 19.50 -12.32
N ALA A 141 12.08 18.78 -11.68
CA ALA A 141 13.36 19.34 -11.19
C ALA A 141 14.22 19.96 -12.30
N GLU A 142 14.17 19.41 -13.51
CA GLU A 142 14.91 19.92 -14.67
C GLU A 142 14.56 21.36 -15.03
N ARG A 143 13.31 21.76 -14.82
CA ARG A 143 12.88 23.16 -15.00
C ARG A 143 13.40 24.10 -13.92
N GLN A 144 13.85 23.60 -12.77
CA GLN A 144 14.50 24.39 -11.72
C GLN A 144 15.89 24.84 -12.16
N ALA A 145 16.70 23.93 -12.70
CA ALA A 145 18.05 24.25 -13.19
C ALA A 145 18.03 25.26 -14.34
N ALA A 146 17.09 25.12 -15.28
CA ALA A 146 16.92 26.06 -16.38
C ALA A 146 16.43 27.46 -15.93
N ARG A 147 15.77 27.57 -14.78
CA ARG A 147 15.25 28.83 -14.23
C ARG A 147 16.25 29.56 -13.34
N ALA A 148 17.22 28.86 -12.76
CA ALA A 148 18.33 29.50 -12.05
C ALA A 148 19.14 30.45 -12.97
N LEU A 149 19.06 30.25 -14.28
CA LEU A 149 19.66 31.12 -15.29
C LEU A 149 18.74 32.25 -15.80
N ARG A 150 17.50 32.40 -15.30
CA ARG A 150 16.53 33.39 -15.77
C ARG A 150 15.98 34.40 -14.73
N PRO A 151 16.74 34.93 -13.78
CA PRO A 151 16.19 35.94 -12.87
C PRO A 151 15.84 37.27 -13.58
N VAL A 152 16.35 37.52 -14.78
CA VAL A 152 16.17 38.79 -15.49
C VAL A 152 14.92 38.81 -16.39
N LEU A 153 14.54 37.69 -16.99
CA LEU A 153 13.41 37.62 -17.93
C LEU A 153 12.02 37.47 -17.27
N GLY A 154 11.94 36.89 -16.06
CA GLY A 154 10.67 36.69 -15.36
C GLY A 154 10.05 38.00 -14.81
N ARG A 155 10.87 38.99 -14.51
CA ARG A 155 10.38 40.31 -14.09
C ARG A 155 9.71 41.12 -15.19
N LEU A 156 9.99 40.81 -16.43
CA LEU A 156 9.44 41.50 -17.61
C LEU A 156 8.12 40.90 -18.11
N ALA A 157 7.77 39.67 -17.73
CA ALA A 157 6.58 38.97 -18.27
C ALA A 157 5.35 38.99 -17.37
N GLY A 158 5.40 39.56 -16.14
CA GLY A 158 4.23 39.67 -15.25
C GLY A 158 3.54 38.37 -14.82
N VAL A 159 4.17 37.20 -15.07
CA VAL A 159 3.61 35.89 -14.71
C VAL A 159 4.06 35.57 -13.27
N PRO A 160 3.13 35.35 -12.31
CA PRO A 160 3.50 34.94 -10.97
C PRO A 160 4.20 33.59 -11.03
N MET A 161 5.50 33.56 -10.74
CA MET A 161 6.26 32.31 -10.67
C MET A 161 6.09 31.70 -9.28
N PRO A 162 5.87 30.38 -9.18
CA PRO A 162 5.88 29.68 -7.89
C PRO A 162 7.18 30.01 -7.16
N GLY A 163 7.06 30.45 -5.90
CA GLY A 163 8.23 30.79 -5.10
C GLY A 163 9.18 29.60 -4.90
N GLN A 164 10.45 29.87 -4.64
CA GLN A 164 11.47 28.83 -4.40
C GLN A 164 11.04 27.85 -3.29
N TRP A 165 10.33 28.36 -2.28
CA TRP A 165 9.79 27.56 -1.17
C TRP A 165 8.88 26.40 -1.61
N LEU A 166 8.13 26.56 -2.72
CA LEU A 166 7.25 25.50 -3.24
C LEU A 166 8.06 24.30 -3.74
N TYR A 167 9.17 24.56 -4.44
CA TYR A 167 10.04 23.49 -4.94
C TYR A 167 10.82 22.81 -3.80
N GLU A 168 11.28 23.58 -2.82
CA GLU A 168 11.94 23.04 -1.62
C GLU A 168 10.96 22.18 -0.81
N SER A 169 9.72 22.63 -0.67
CA SER A 169 8.66 21.86 -0.03
C SER A 169 8.35 20.57 -0.81
N ALA A 170 8.20 20.66 -2.12
CA ALA A 170 7.95 19.49 -2.96
C ALA A 170 9.09 18.45 -2.91
N ALA A 171 10.35 18.91 -2.91
CA ALA A 171 11.51 18.02 -2.78
C ALA A 171 11.54 17.32 -1.41
N ARG A 172 11.19 18.03 -0.34
CA ARG A 172 11.08 17.45 1.01
C ARG A 172 9.97 16.41 1.07
N TRP A 173 8.80 16.74 0.54
CA TRP A 173 7.67 15.79 0.47
C TRP A 173 8.01 14.55 -0.38
N ASP A 174 8.69 14.72 -1.52
CA ASP A 174 9.14 13.57 -2.33
C ASP A 174 10.10 12.69 -1.54
N ALA A 175 11.02 13.26 -0.76
CA ALA A 175 11.94 12.49 0.08
C ALA A 175 11.21 11.74 1.22
N GLU A 176 10.26 12.38 1.90
CA GLU A 176 9.45 11.76 2.96
C GLU A 176 8.60 10.61 2.41
N LEU A 177 7.93 10.82 1.29
CA LEU A 177 7.15 9.78 0.61
C LEU A 177 8.04 8.66 0.07
N ALA A 178 9.27 8.97 -0.40
CA ALA A 178 10.24 7.97 -0.83
C ALA A 178 10.65 7.05 0.32
N ALA A 179 10.87 7.59 1.51
CA ALA A 179 11.23 6.80 2.67
C ALA A 179 10.08 5.87 3.11
N ALA A 180 8.84 6.36 3.14
CA ALA A 180 7.67 5.51 3.40
C ALA A 180 7.49 4.43 2.33
N GLN A 181 7.65 4.78 1.05
CA GLN A 181 7.58 3.85 -0.08
C GLN A 181 8.64 2.75 0.04
N ALA A 182 9.85 3.09 0.45
CA ALA A 182 10.94 2.13 0.64
C ALA A 182 10.60 1.07 1.70
N VAL A 183 9.90 1.43 2.78
CA VAL A 183 9.41 0.47 3.79
C VAL A 183 8.34 -0.44 3.17
N ILE A 184 7.38 0.12 2.45
CA ILE A 184 6.29 -0.63 1.82
C ILE A 184 6.83 -1.62 0.78
N GLU A 185 7.78 -1.19 -0.03
CA GLU A 185 8.37 -1.99 -1.11
C GLU A 185 9.53 -2.88 -0.67
N ALA A 186 9.96 -2.81 0.59
CA ALA A 186 11.05 -3.63 1.09
C ALA A 186 10.76 -5.14 0.91
N ALA A 187 11.79 -5.90 0.53
CA ALA A 187 11.70 -7.36 0.41
C ALA A 187 11.27 -8.04 1.73
N THR A 188 11.41 -7.36 2.85
CA THR A 188 11.05 -7.80 4.20
C THR A 188 9.64 -7.39 4.62
N THR A 189 8.87 -6.73 3.75
CA THR A 189 7.48 -6.34 4.01
C THR A 189 6.53 -7.39 3.47
N ARG A 190 5.57 -7.82 4.30
CA ARG A 190 4.54 -8.81 3.96
C ARG A 190 3.18 -8.35 4.48
N VAL A 191 2.14 -8.92 3.90
CA VAL A 191 0.76 -8.61 4.28
C VAL A 191 0.11 -9.83 4.90
N ARG A 192 -0.56 -9.65 6.03
CA ARG A 192 -1.46 -10.61 6.68
C ARG A 192 -2.88 -10.17 6.45
N LEU A 193 -3.70 -11.06 5.92
CA LEU A 193 -5.12 -10.85 5.74
C LEU A 193 -5.88 -11.47 6.90
N VAL A 194 -6.76 -10.69 7.53
CA VAL A 194 -7.60 -11.16 8.65
C VAL A 194 -9.05 -11.07 8.24
N ALA A 195 -9.79 -12.17 8.32
CA ALA A 195 -11.19 -12.20 7.94
C ALA A 195 -12.00 -13.18 8.78
N GLU A 196 -13.23 -12.82 9.08
CA GLU A 196 -14.23 -13.78 9.54
C GLU A 196 -14.73 -14.59 8.33
N PRO A 197 -14.83 -15.93 8.41
CA PRO A 197 -15.17 -16.75 7.25
C PRO A 197 -16.61 -16.56 6.79
N THR A 198 -16.87 -15.60 5.94
CA THR A 198 -18.14 -15.33 5.28
C THR A 198 -17.95 -15.18 3.77
N ARG A 199 -19.02 -15.37 2.97
CA ARG A 199 -18.94 -15.17 1.51
C ARG A 199 -18.51 -13.75 1.14
N ALA A 200 -19.03 -12.76 1.83
CA ALA A 200 -18.65 -11.36 1.61
C ALA A 200 -17.16 -11.12 1.91
N ALA A 201 -16.64 -11.73 2.99
CA ALA A 201 -15.23 -11.66 3.30
C ALA A 201 -14.36 -12.38 2.26
N ALA A 202 -14.78 -13.54 1.74
CA ALA A 202 -14.07 -14.25 0.68
C ALA A 202 -13.92 -13.39 -0.59
N GLU A 203 -14.99 -12.69 -0.98
CA GLU A 203 -14.97 -11.78 -2.12
C GLU A 203 -14.06 -10.57 -1.85
N THR A 204 -14.14 -9.99 -0.65
CA THR A 204 -13.23 -8.91 -0.25
C THR A 204 -11.77 -9.35 -0.28
N LEU A 205 -11.46 -10.57 0.22
CA LEU A 205 -10.10 -11.12 0.19
C LEU A 205 -9.62 -11.38 -1.24
N ARG A 206 -10.50 -11.88 -2.13
CA ARG A 206 -10.19 -12.06 -3.55
C ARG A 206 -9.74 -10.74 -4.17
N THR A 207 -10.57 -9.71 -4.07
CA THR A 207 -10.28 -8.36 -4.58
C THR A 207 -9.03 -7.76 -3.95
N THR A 208 -8.87 -7.93 -2.63
CA THR A 208 -7.69 -7.45 -1.90
C THR A 208 -6.40 -8.11 -2.40
N ARG A 209 -6.39 -9.42 -2.61
CA ARG A 209 -5.22 -10.14 -3.15
C ARG A 209 -4.83 -9.64 -4.54
N THR A 210 -5.81 -9.37 -5.40
CA THR A 210 -5.57 -8.79 -6.73
C THR A 210 -4.91 -7.42 -6.61
N GLY A 211 -5.44 -6.54 -5.75
CA GLY A 211 -4.88 -5.21 -5.55
C GLY A 211 -3.47 -5.24 -4.95
N LEU A 212 -3.23 -6.07 -3.94
CA LEU A 212 -1.90 -6.25 -3.34
C LEU A 212 -0.88 -6.73 -4.38
N ALA A 213 -1.24 -7.74 -5.18
CA ALA A 213 -0.37 -8.26 -6.24
C ALA A 213 -0.08 -7.20 -7.32
N LEU A 214 -1.08 -6.37 -7.69
CA LEU A 214 -0.89 -5.25 -8.61
C LEU A 214 0.18 -4.27 -8.10
N TYR A 215 0.28 -4.06 -6.78
CA TYR A 215 1.31 -3.24 -6.15
C TYR A 215 2.56 -4.02 -5.73
N GLY A 216 2.66 -5.30 -6.09
CA GLY A 216 3.80 -6.16 -5.78
C GLY A 216 3.93 -6.50 -4.29
N LEU A 217 2.82 -6.49 -3.55
CA LEU A 217 2.78 -6.82 -2.13
C LEU A 217 2.36 -8.27 -1.93
N ASP A 218 3.22 -9.05 -1.27
CA ASP A 218 2.97 -10.47 -1.04
C ASP A 218 2.14 -10.71 0.22
N VAL A 219 1.14 -11.56 0.10
CA VAL A 219 0.37 -12.06 1.24
C VAL A 219 1.14 -13.20 1.90
N GLU A 220 1.53 -13.00 3.16
CA GLU A 220 2.25 -13.99 3.97
C GLU A 220 1.31 -15.08 4.49
N SER A 221 0.15 -14.65 4.98
CA SER A 221 -0.84 -15.56 5.57
C SER A 221 -2.25 -14.97 5.53
N VAL A 222 -3.23 -15.87 5.62
CA VAL A 222 -4.62 -15.53 5.91
C VAL A 222 -4.93 -16.03 7.31
N VAL A 223 -5.55 -15.20 8.13
CA VAL A 223 -6.09 -15.55 9.43
C VAL A 223 -7.60 -15.61 9.32
N ALA A 224 -8.15 -16.82 9.43
CA ALA A 224 -9.58 -17.04 9.57
C ALA A 224 -9.95 -16.82 11.04
N ASN A 225 -10.50 -15.65 11.34
CA ASN A 225 -10.80 -15.25 12.71
C ASN A 225 -12.24 -15.58 13.09
N ARG A 226 -12.49 -15.80 14.38
CA ARG A 226 -13.81 -16.13 14.94
C ARG A 226 -14.43 -17.38 14.32
N VAL A 227 -13.63 -18.41 14.12
CA VAL A 227 -14.11 -19.69 13.63
C VAL A 227 -14.96 -20.36 14.70
N LEU A 228 -16.20 -20.72 14.33
CA LEU A 228 -17.14 -21.39 15.25
C LEU A 228 -16.73 -22.83 15.52
N PRO A 229 -16.99 -23.36 16.74
CA PRO A 229 -16.66 -24.71 17.08
C PRO A 229 -17.50 -25.71 16.29
N ASP A 230 -16.90 -26.84 15.93
CA ASP A 230 -17.60 -27.97 15.32
C ASP A 230 -18.36 -28.81 16.37
N GLY A 231 -19.36 -29.58 15.91
CA GLY A 231 -20.02 -30.58 16.75
C GLY A 231 -21.06 -30.03 17.72
N SER A 232 -21.55 -28.81 17.53
CA SER A 232 -22.64 -28.28 18.31
C SER A 232 -23.94 -29.08 18.13
N THR A 233 -24.67 -29.33 19.19
CA THR A 233 -26.02 -29.92 19.16
C THR A 233 -27.10 -28.92 18.80
N ASP A 234 -26.80 -27.62 18.87
CA ASP A 234 -27.68 -26.55 18.41
C ASP A 234 -27.67 -26.49 16.88
N PRO A 235 -28.83 -26.68 16.20
CA PRO A 235 -28.87 -26.74 14.72
C PRO A 235 -28.42 -25.45 14.07
N TRP A 236 -28.74 -24.28 14.65
CA TRP A 236 -28.33 -22.97 14.09
C TRP A 236 -26.81 -22.80 14.11
N LEU A 237 -26.19 -23.16 15.26
CA LEU A 237 -24.73 -23.04 15.41
C LEU A 237 -24.01 -24.07 14.53
N ALA A 238 -24.52 -25.29 14.42
CA ALA A 238 -23.98 -26.32 13.53
C ALA A 238 -24.02 -25.87 12.06
N ASP A 239 -25.14 -25.31 11.60
CA ASP A 239 -25.28 -24.76 10.26
C ASP A 239 -24.36 -23.55 10.01
N ALA A 240 -24.20 -22.68 11.00
CA ALA A 240 -23.31 -21.54 10.91
C ALA A 240 -21.83 -21.99 10.78
N ALA A 241 -21.41 -22.93 11.61
CA ALA A 241 -20.08 -23.55 11.55
C ALA A 241 -19.83 -24.23 10.22
N ALA A 242 -20.80 -25.01 9.71
CA ALA A 242 -20.69 -25.67 8.41
C ALA A 242 -20.52 -24.67 7.24
N ARG A 243 -21.23 -23.54 7.29
CA ARG A 243 -21.03 -22.46 6.30
C ARG A 243 -19.64 -21.84 6.40
N GLN A 244 -19.14 -21.56 7.60
CA GLN A 244 -17.78 -21.06 7.79
C GLN A 244 -16.72 -22.04 7.26
N ARG A 245 -16.86 -23.35 7.54
CA ARG A 245 -15.93 -24.37 7.06
C ARG A 245 -15.82 -24.41 5.53
N LYS A 246 -16.94 -24.22 4.81
CA LYS A 246 -16.92 -24.13 3.36
C LYS A 246 -16.07 -22.94 2.88
N VAL A 247 -16.17 -21.79 3.54
CA VAL A 247 -15.37 -20.61 3.20
C VAL A 247 -13.90 -20.80 3.57
N VAL A 248 -13.61 -21.36 4.76
CA VAL A 248 -12.22 -21.65 5.18
C VAL A 248 -11.53 -22.59 4.20
N ALA A 249 -12.25 -23.59 3.65
CA ALA A 249 -11.71 -24.50 2.65
C ALA A 249 -11.25 -23.80 1.35
N GLU A 250 -11.77 -22.60 1.06
CA GLU A 250 -11.32 -21.75 -0.06
C GLU A 250 -10.02 -20.97 0.26
N TRP A 251 -9.55 -21.01 1.52
CA TRP A 251 -8.36 -20.32 2.00
C TRP A 251 -7.26 -21.32 2.41
N PRO A 252 -6.62 -22.00 1.48
CA PRO A 252 -5.64 -23.03 1.81
C PRO A 252 -4.50 -22.45 2.65
N GLY A 253 -4.18 -23.13 3.75
CA GLY A 253 -3.15 -22.72 4.69
C GLY A 253 -3.54 -21.55 5.59
N ALA A 254 -4.83 -21.19 5.65
CA ALA A 254 -5.29 -20.17 6.59
C ALA A 254 -5.05 -20.62 8.04
N HIS A 255 -4.58 -19.69 8.87
CA HIS A 255 -4.47 -19.90 10.30
C HIS A 255 -5.82 -19.62 10.97
N GLU A 256 -6.39 -20.62 11.63
CA GLU A 256 -7.71 -20.51 12.23
C GLU A 256 -7.61 -20.04 13.69
N LEU A 257 -8.35 -18.99 14.01
CA LEU A 257 -8.55 -18.51 15.39
C LEU A 257 -9.99 -18.78 15.81
N PRO A 258 -10.21 -19.48 16.95
CA PRO A 258 -11.55 -19.83 17.38
C PRO A 258 -12.32 -18.59 17.87
N HIS A 259 -13.65 -18.64 17.75
CA HIS A 259 -14.53 -17.71 18.39
C HIS A 259 -14.55 -17.99 19.90
N LEU A 260 -14.08 -17.04 20.72
CA LEU A 260 -13.92 -17.23 22.16
C LEU A 260 -15.22 -17.01 22.97
N GLY A 261 -16.31 -16.60 22.33
CA GLY A 261 -17.55 -16.24 23.02
C GLY A 261 -17.47 -14.94 23.83
N ARG A 262 -16.36 -14.25 23.78
CA ARG A 262 -16.09 -12.97 24.45
C ARG A 262 -15.07 -12.15 23.64
N ASP A 263 -14.91 -10.90 24.00
CA ASP A 263 -13.84 -10.08 23.42
C ASP A 263 -12.46 -10.61 23.82
N PRO A 264 -11.59 -10.93 22.83
CA PRO A 264 -10.27 -11.47 23.11
C PRO A 264 -9.33 -10.36 23.61
N ARG A 265 -8.46 -10.73 24.55
CA ARG A 265 -7.25 -9.96 24.84
C ARG A 265 -6.13 -10.41 23.89
N PRO A 266 -5.13 -9.55 23.58
CA PRO A 266 -4.04 -9.94 22.68
C PRO A 266 -3.32 -11.24 23.07
N GLY A 267 -3.22 -11.54 24.36
CA GLY A 267 -2.60 -12.78 24.87
C GLY A 267 -3.43 -14.05 24.72
N ASP A 268 -4.73 -13.94 24.41
CA ASP A 268 -5.64 -15.09 24.26
C ASP A 268 -5.54 -15.75 22.88
N LEU A 269 -4.97 -15.03 21.90
CA LEU A 269 -4.92 -15.47 20.51
C LEU A 269 -3.57 -16.11 20.18
N ASP A 270 -3.62 -17.34 19.69
CA ASP A 270 -2.44 -18.06 19.19
C ASP A 270 -2.16 -17.68 17.73
N VAL A 271 -1.59 -16.50 17.51
CA VAL A 271 -1.25 -16.00 16.17
C VAL A 271 0.21 -16.30 15.81
N PRO A 272 0.53 -16.69 14.59
CA PRO A 272 1.91 -16.92 14.19
C PRO A 272 2.70 -15.61 14.16
N VAL A 273 3.93 -15.66 14.67
CA VAL A 273 4.91 -14.57 14.45
C VAL A 273 5.52 -14.78 13.08
N PRO A 274 5.66 -13.72 12.26
CA PRO A 274 6.26 -13.85 10.94
C PRO A 274 7.64 -14.49 11.03
N ALA A 275 7.84 -15.60 10.33
CA ALA A 275 9.13 -16.26 10.23
C ALA A 275 10.13 -15.42 9.42
N THR A 276 11.39 -15.85 9.37
CA THR A 276 12.41 -15.28 8.48
C THR A 276 11.93 -15.42 7.04
N LEU A 277 11.94 -14.31 6.31
CA LEU A 277 11.26 -14.22 5.02
C LEU A 277 12.04 -14.87 3.89
N PRO A 278 11.35 -15.44 2.89
CA PRO A 278 11.99 -15.81 1.64
C PRO A 278 12.61 -14.59 0.95
N GLY A 279 13.56 -14.82 0.08
CA GLY A 279 14.44 -13.86 -0.57
C GLY A 279 13.77 -12.68 -1.29
N PRO A 280 14.53 -11.92 -2.08
CA PRO A 280 14.06 -10.68 -2.71
C PRO A 280 12.83 -10.92 -3.58
N ARG A 281 11.97 -9.88 -3.67
CA ARG A 281 10.81 -9.91 -4.59
C ARG A 281 11.30 -10.13 -6.01
N THR A 282 10.71 -11.11 -6.68
CA THR A 282 10.97 -11.34 -8.10
C THR A 282 10.25 -10.27 -8.92
N PRO A 283 10.96 -9.49 -9.75
CA PRO A 283 10.30 -8.60 -10.69
C PRO A 283 9.36 -9.39 -11.60
N TRP A 284 8.31 -8.75 -12.07
CA TRP A 284 7.42 -9.37 -13.05
C TRP A 284 8.22 -9.79 -14.29
N PRO A 285 8.24 -11.07 -14.65
CA PRO A 285 9.11 -11.57 -15.69
C PRO A 285 8.68 -11.11 -17.08
N VAL A 286 9.66 -10.80 -17.91
CA VAL A 286 9.47 -10.64 -19.36
C VAL A 286 10.02 -11.89 -20.01
N GLU A 287 9.14 -12.69 -20.58
CA GLU A 287 9.46 -13.90 -21.32
C GLU A 287 9.81 -13.51 -22.77
N ASP A 288 10.99 -13.95 -23.23
CA ASP A 288 11.40 -13.74 -24.61
C ASP A 288 10.89 -14.88 -25.50
N ARG A 289 9.95 -14.57 -26.37
CA ARG A 289 9.38 -15.46 -27.38
C ARG A 289 9.55 -14.93 -28.80
N LEU A 290 10.57 -14.08 -29.00
CA LEU A 290 10.83 -13.49 -30.31
C LEU A 290 11.13 -14.54 -31.37
N GLY A 291 11.84 -15.61 -30.99
CA GLY A 291 12.16 -16.72 -31.90
C GLY A 291 10.99 -17.65 -32.21
N GLU A 292 9.96 -17.67 -31.39
CA GLU A 292 8.79 -18.57 -31.53
C GLU A 292 7.60 -17.83 -32.16
N ASP A 293 7.14 -16.79 -31.46
CA ASP A 293 5.91 -16.06 -31.78
C ASP A 293 6.17 -14.62 -32.25
N GLY A 294 7.43 -14.18 -32.29
CA GLY A 294 7.82 -12.81 -32.64
C GLY A 294 7.44 -11.78 -31.57
N VAL A 295 7.25 -12.17 -30.33
CA VAL A 295 6.80 -11.26 -29.26
C VAL A 295 7.60 -11.45 -27.97
N LEU A 296 7.60 -10.39 -27.14
CA LEU A 296 7.94 -10.46 -25.72
C LEU A 296 6.63 -10.58 -24.93
N VAL A 297 6.60 -11.37 -23.85
CA VAL A 297 5.44 -11.54 -22.98
C VAL A 297 5.77 -11.05 -21.59
N TRP A 298 5.16 -9.96 -21.16
CA TRP A 298 5.28 -9.47 -19.79
C TRP A 298 4.19 -10.09 -18.93
N ARG A 299 4.60 -10.83 -17.88
CA ARG A 299 3.72 -11.60 -17.02
C ARG A 299 3.51 -10.84 -15.71
N ILE A 300 2.27 -10.43 -15.45
CA ILE A 300 1.87 -9.67 -14.26
C ILE A 300 0.94 -10.55 -13.43
N PRO A 301 1.38 -11.07 -12.26
CA PRO A 301 0.54 -11.87 -11.39
C PRO A 301 -0.62 -11.02 -10.84
N LEU A 302 -1.84 -11.47 -11.07
CA LEU A 302 -3.08 -10.85 -10.57
C LEU A 302 -4.03 -11.94 -10.04
N PRO A 303 -3.68 -12.61 -8.94
CA PRO A 303 -4.48 -13.69 -8.38
C PRO A 303 -5.89 -13.17 -8.04
N GLY A 304 -6.92 -13.90 -8.47
CA GLY A 304 -8.30 -13.53 -8.24
C GLY A 304 -8.85 -12.45 -9.18
N ALA A 305 -8.06 -11.96 -10.15
CA ALA A 305 -8.56 -11.01 -11.15
C ALA A 305 -9.62 -11.65 -12.04
N VAL A 306 -10.58 -10.83 -12.45
CA VAL A 306 -11.66 -11.20 -13.39
C VAL A 306 -11.45 -10.40 -14.67
N ARG A 307 -11.59 -11.05 -15.82
CA ARG A 307 -11.27 -10.44 -17.12
C ARG A 307 -12.05 -9.16 -17.39
N GLU A 308 -13.31 -9.16 -17.02
CA GLU A 308 -14.25 -8.05 -17.22
C GLU A 308 -13.89 -6.82 -16.37
N GLU A 309 -13.11 -7.03 -15.29
CA GLU A 309 -12.65 -5.98 -14.38
C GLU A 309 -11.25 -5.45 -14.76
N LEU A 310 -10.63 -5.99 -15.82
CA LEU A 310 -9.31 -5.57 -16.26
C LEU A 310 -9.38 -4.45 -17.28
N SER A 311 -8.50 -3.47 -17.14
CA SER A 311 -8.25 -2.45 -18.14
C SER A 311 -6.76 -2.26 -18.37
N LEU A 312 -6.37 -2.05 -19.63
CA LEU A 312 -4.98 -1.88 -20.01
C LEU A 312 -4.83 -0.75 -21.00
N MET A 313 -3.92 0.18 -20.72
CA MET A 313 -3.64 1.29 -21.62
C MET A 313 -2.13 1.61 -21.61
N ARG A 314 -1.51 1.65 -22.77
CA ARG A 314 -0.13 2.15 -22.91
C ARG A 314 -0.12 3.67 -23.09
N ARG A 315 0.81 4.33 -22.40
CA ARG A 315 1.10 5.76 -22.56
C ARG A 315 2.62 5.98 -22.61
N GLY A 316 3.15 6.10 -23.81
CA GLY A 316 4.61 6.18 -23.99
C GLY A 316 5.32 4.97 -23.39
N ASP A 317 6.22 5.21 -22.45
CA ASP A 317 7.02 4.19 -21.76
C ASP A 317 6.34 3.63 -20.49
N GLU A 318 5.04 3.84 -20.34
CA GLU A 318 4.28 3.40 -19.19
C GLU A 318 3.08 2.57 -19.60
N LEU A 319 2.71 1.63 -18.72
CA LEU A 319 1.50 0.85 -18.83
C LEU A 319 0.56 1.20 -17.67
N VAL A 320 -0.65 1.61 -17.98
CA VAL A 320 -1.73 1.79 -16.99
C VAL A 320 -2.47 0.48 -16.90
N VAL A 321 -2.39 -0.18 -15.74
CA VAL A 321 -3.07 -1.44 -15.46
C VAL A 321 -4.17 -1.17 -14.45
N GLY A 322 -5.41 -1.49 -14.80
CA GLY A 322 -6.55 -1.49 -13.90
C GLY A 322 -7.00 -2.92 -13.60
N ALA A 323 -7.30 -3.21 -12.35
CA ALA A 323 -7.81 -4.50 -11.89
C ALA A 323 -8.85 -4.27 -10.78
N GLY A 324 -10.14 -4.44 -11.10
CA GLY A 324 -11.24 -4.06 -10.24
C GLY A 324 -11.20 -2.57 -9.87
N PRO A 325 -11.27 -2.23 -8.57
CA PRO A 325 -11.22 -0.83 -8.13
C PRO A 325 -9.82 -0.22 -8.18
N PHE A 326 -8.77 -1.02 -8.42
CA PHE A 326 -7.38 -0.58 -8.33
C PHE A 326 -6.80 -0.20 -9.69
N ARG A 327 -5.88 0.77 -9.68
CA ARG A 327 -5.16 1.21 -10.88
C ARG A 327 -3.73 1.55 -10.54
N ARG A 328 -2.79 0.94 -11.25
CA ARG A 328 -1.36 1.26 -11.14
C ARG A 328 -0.79 1.66 -12.49
N ILE A 329 0.14 2.61 -12.46
CA ILE A 329 0.90 3.04 -13.64
C ILE A 329 2.33 2.54 -13.45
N VAL A 330 2.73 1.61 -14.29
CA VAL A 330 4.03 0.96 -14.20
C VAL A 330 4.92 1.31 -15.38
N PRO A 331 6.21 1.59 -15.15
CA PRO A 331 7.14 1.80 -16.25
C PRO A 331 7.35 0.49 -17.02
N LEU A 332 7.38 0.57 -18.34
CA LEU A 332 7.73 -0.58 -19.17
C LEU A 332 9.19 -0.99 -18.93
N PRO A 333 9.49 -2.30 -18.86
CA PRO A 333 10.86 -2.79 -18.92
C PRO A 333 11.57 -2.34 -20.20
N SER A 334 12.90 -2.36 -20.21
CA SER A 334 13.70 -1.78 -21.30
C SER A 334 13.37 -2.32 -22.69
N ALA A 335 13.20 -3.63 -22.83
CA ALA A 335 12.89 -4.25 -24.13
C ALA A 335 11.45 -3.91 -24.59
N PRO A 336 10.37 -4.08 -23.78
CA PRO A 336 9.01 -3.67 -24.13
C PRO A 336 8.82 -2.18 -24.49
N ARG A 337 9.71 -1.27 -24.07
CA ARG A 337 9.65 0.14 -24.50
C ARG A 337 9.81 0.31 -26.00
N ARG A 338 10.61 -0.59 -26.64
CA ARG A 338 10.90 -0.58 -28.09
C ARG A 338 9.91 -1.45 -28.88
N CYS A 339 8.79 -1.79 -28.30
CA CYS A 339 7.78 -2.64 -28.89
C CYS A 339 6.42 -1.93 -28.92
N THR A 340 5.51 -2.39 -29.75
CA THR A 340 4.09 -2.06 -29.70
C THR A 340 3.32 -3.14 -28.93
N VAL A 341 2.15 -2.80 -28.34
CA VAL A 341 1.30 -3.80 -27.66
C VAL A 341 0.57 -4.60 -28.73
N ALA A 342 0.86 -5.90 -28.82
CA ALA A 342 0.22 -6.82 -29.77
C ALA A 342 -1.05 -7.46 -29.19
N GLY A 343 -1.27 -7.38 -27.88
CA GLY A 343 -2.45 -7.91 -27.20
C GLY A 343 -2.22 -8.18 -25.74
N ALA A 344 -3.29 -8.50 -25.02
CA ALA A 344 -3.24 -8.92 -23.62
C ALA A 344 -4.31 -9.95 -23.31
N GLY A 345 -4.06 -10.81 -22.34
CA GLY A 345 -5.01 -11.82 -21.87
C GLY A 345 -4.76 -12.20 -20.42
N LEU A 346 -5.81 -12.61 -19.72
CA LEU A 346 -5.73 -13.18 -18.39
C LEU A 346 -5.74 -14.72 -18.49
N VAL A 347 -4.69 -15.36 -17.97
CA VAL A 347 -4.56 -16.81 -17.97
C VAL A 347 -4.08 -17.24 -16.58
N ASP A 348 -4.83 -18.08 -15.89
CA ASP A 348 -4.48 -18.64 -14.58
C ASP A 348 -4.13 -17.59 -13.53
N GLY A 349 -4.88 -16.48 -13.47
CA GLY A 349 -4.62 -15.38 -12.53
C GLY A 349 -3.40 -14.54 -12.88
N GLU A 350 -2.93 -14.58 -14.11
CA GLU A 350 -1.78 -13.87 -14.61
C GLU A 350 -2.16 -13.05 -15.86
N LEU A 351 -1.97 -11.74 -15.80
CA LEU A 351 -2.14 -10.86 -16.96
C LEU A 351 -0.87 -10.98 -17.83
N ARG A 352 -1.03 -11.50 -19.03
CA ARG A 352 0.03 -11.63 -20.03
C ARG A 352 -0.11 -10.56 -21.07
N VAL A 353 0.83 -9.61 -21.10
CA VAL A 353 0.85 -8.52 -22.08
C VAL A 353 1.90 -8.86 -23.16
N ARG A 354 1.46 -8.96 -24.40
CA ARG A 354 2.29 -9.31 -25.56
C ARG A 354 2.77 -8.04 -26.26
N PHE A 355 4.06 -7.99 -26.55
CA PHE A 355 4.72 -6.88 -27.17
C PHE A 355 5.42 -7.35 -28.45
N ALA A 356 5.09 -6.77 -29.59
CA ALA A 356 5.80 -7.00 -30.85
C ALA A 356 6.84 -5.90 -31.07
N PRO A 357 8.06 -6.23 -31.57
CA PRO A 357 9.07 -5.25 -31.91
C PRO A 357 8.52 -4.14 -32.82
N ASP A 358 8.79 -2.89 -32.45
CA ASP A 358 8.47 -1.75 -33.31
C ASP A 358 9.59 -1.60 -34.36
N PRO A 359 9.28 -1.70 -35.65
CA PRO A 359 10.33 -1.63 -36.72
C PRO A 359 11.21 -0.38 -36.66
N ASP A 360 10.65 0.74 -36.16
CA ASP A 360 11.34 2.02 -36.07
C ASP A 360 12.25 2.16 -34.85
N LEU A 361 11.98 1.35 -33.77
CA LEU A 361 12.67 1.46 -32.48
C LEU A 361 13.50 0.23 -32.13
N TRP A 362 13.21 -0.92 -32.75
CA TRP A 362 13.91 -2.17 -32.47
C TRP A 362 15.27 -2.21 -33.17
N PRO A 363 16.34 -2.60 -32.47
CA PRO A 363 17.67 -2.70 -33.09
C PRO A 363 17.63 -3.68 -34.24
N GLN A 364 17.96 -3.21 -35.44
CA GLN A 364 18.15 -4.09 -36.58
C GLN A 364 19.48 -4.84 -36.42
N THR A 365 19.43 -6.16 -36.44
CA THR A 365 20.63 -6.99 -36.50
C THR A 365 21.32 -6.66 -37.81
N ARG A 366 22.51 -6.08 -37.74
CA ARG A 366 23.39 -5.91 -38.90
C ARG A 366 24.04 -7.23 -39.27
#